data_4944dfd789c5d4d66fee6547d02ce191
#
_entry.id   4944dfd789c5d4d66fee6547d02ce191
#
_cell.length_a   1.000
_cell.length_b   1.000
_cell.length_c   1.000
_cell.angle_alpha   90.00
_cell.angle_beta   90.00
_cell.angle_gamma   90.00
#
_symmetry.space_group_name_H-M   'P 1'
#
loop_
_entity.id
_entity.type
_entity.pdbx_description
1 polymer ?
#
loop_
_entity_poly.entity_id
_entity_poly.type
_entity_poly.pdbx_seq_one_letter_code
_entity_poly.pdbx_strand_id
1 'polypeptide(L)'
;MGVDASTSTRARTRRPATSPRALDLAIYLACAGYAVAAALTSEFYGFRMWGAFASAGYGFAALHSAWLLTQRARTGWWRSRWLGMAAVGVFAMLVPLAFLVVRRLTGVDWLITPYSWSAQPEVWVIERSASLLVHHGTPYVDITALGRPPEVNDYTPYGPVMALFGLPRALFGGTPVADALTDARLVFALTATVCVWITWKLMGSPRIPVLTAQLAVACPLTALTWSVAGPDLAIVGLLLVAGALAARDRPVSSAIVLALVVSAKLIVAPAAVVLAALVAARLGRRALARFLATLVTAGAIVNIPVLLVDPSAFVEHVIRFPAGLGVVTSPAASPLPGYLIASTGPAGKAVAFALLGAAATAILAWLLRRPPTTGSDAMLRVAVGLGAFTILTPATRYGYLVYPLVLLGAMLCFRRAETKTPIGTTSSSRE
;
A
#
# COMPACT_ATOMS: atom_id res chain seq x y z
N MET A 1 -30.71 -37.12 -53.99
CA MET A 1 -30.52 -35.66 -53.85
C MET A 1 -30.11 -35.39 -52.41
N GLY A 2 -28.81 -35.39 -52.16
CA GLY A 2 -28.24 -35.08 -50.84
C GLY A 2 -27.84 -33.63 -50.84
N VAL A 3 -28.20 -32.92 -49.77
CA VAL A 3 -27.79 -31.53 -49.53
C VAL A 3 -26.72 -31.56 -48.45
N ASP A 4 -25.45 -31.33 -48.86
CA ASP A 4 -24.32 -31.16 -47.97
C ASP A 4 -24.44 -29.81 -47.27
N ALA A 5 -24.64 -29.83 -45.93
CA ALA A 5 -24.55 -28.66 -45.09
C ALA A 5 -23.09 -28.48 -44.64
N SER A 6 -22.32 -27.68 -45.37
CA SER A 6 -20.97 -27.26 -45.01
C SER A 6 -21.05 -26.29 -43.81
N THR A 7 -20.75 -26.79 -42.60
CA THR A 7 -20.54 -25.99 -41.41
C THR A 7 -19.22 -25.22 -41.51
N SER A 8 -19.29 -23.96 -41.89
CA SER A 8 -18.19 -23.01 -41.88
C SER A 8 -17.80 -22.71 -40.44
N THR A 9 -16.76 -23.37 -39.94
CA THR A 9 -16.12 -23.06 -38.65
C THR A 9 -15.37 -21.74 -38.81
N ARG A 10 -15.97 -20.62 -38.36
CA ARG A 10 -15.28 -19.34 -38.23
C ARG A 10 -14.08 -19.52 -37.27
N ALA A 11 -12.89 -19.56 -37.84
CA ALA A 11 -11.64 -19.46 -37.12
C ALA A 11 -11.63 -18.15 -36.30
N ARG A 12 -11.83 -18.26 -34.99
CA ARG A 12 -11.62 -17.15 -34.02
C ARG A 12 -10.15 -16.76 -34.14
N THR A 13 -9.84 -15.67 -34.84
CA THR A 13 -8.51 -15.06 -34.86
C THR A 13 -8.12 -14.72 -33.42
N ARG A 14 -7.33 -15.59 -32.76
CA ARG A 14 -6.68 -15.29 -31.50
C ARG A 14 -5.75 -14.10 -31.76
N ARG A 15 -6.09 -12.93 -31.18
CA ARG A 15 -5.13 -11.81 -31.08
C ARG A 15 -3.82 -12.37 -30.54
N PRO A 16 -2.67 -12.07 -31.14
CA PRO A 16 -1.39 -12.54 -30.64
C PRO A 16 -1.23 -12.02 -29.21
N ALA A 17 -1.18 -12.93 -28.24
CA ALA A 17 -0.89 -12.59 -26.85
C ALA A 17 0.49 -11.95 -26.84
N THR A 18 0.60 -10.70 -26.38
CA THR A 18 1.90 -10.02 -26.19
C THR A 18 2.84 -10.93 -25.42
N SER A 19 4.06 -11.11 -25.91
CA SER A 19 5.02 -12.00 -25.24
C SER A 19 5.30 -11.45 -23.82
N PRO A 20 5.44 -12.30 -22.78
CA PRO A 20 5.76 -11.84 -21.44
C PRO A 20 7.02 -10.96 -21.36
N ARG A 21 7.98 -11.15 -22.25
CA ARG A 21 9.22 -10.35 -22.33
C ARG A 21 8.97 -8.96 -22.93
N ALA A 22 8.06 -8.86 -23.92
CA ALA A 22 7.66 -7.57 -24.47
C ALA A 22 6.89 -6.74 -23.44
N LEU A 23 6.06 -7.39 -22.62
CA LEU A 23 5.38 -6.73 -21.50
C LEU A 23 6.41 -6.21 -20.45
N ASP A 24 7.42 -7.00 -20.10
CA ASP A 24 8.50 -6.57 -19.20
C ASP A 24 9.20 -5.33 -19.72
N LEU A 25 9.58 -5.33 -21.02
CA LEU A 25 10.22 -4.19 -21.65
C LEU A 25 9.33 -2.94 -21.55
N ALA A 26 8.06 -3.05 -21.89
CA ALA A 26 7.13 -1.92 -21.83
C ALA A 26 6.98 -1.38 -20.40
N ILE A 27 6.85 -2.25 -19.39
CA ILE A 27 6.77 -1.86 -17.98
C ILE A 27 8.04 -1.13 -17.55
N TYR A 28 9.24 -1.70 -17.81
CA TYR A 28 10.48 -1.08 -17.36
C TYR A 28 10.80 0.21 -18.11
N LEU A 29 10.43 0.37 -19.37
CA LEU A 29 10.56 1.64 -20.10
C LEU A 29 9.66 2.72 -19.50
N ALA A 30 8.40 2.40 -19.18
CA ALA A 30 7.50 3.33 -18.52
C ALA A 30 8.01 3.74 -17.13
N CYS A 31 8.51 2.77 -16.34
CA CYS A 31 9.13 3.02 -15.05
C CYS A 31 10.40 3.88 -15.15
N ALA A 32 11.25 3.63 -16.16
CA ALA A 32 12.46 4.42 -16.42
C ALA A 32 12.09 5.87 -16.78
N GLY A 33 11.10 6.05 -17.66
CA GLY A 33 10.59 7.38 -18.02
C GLY A 33 10.11 8.17 -16.82
N TYR A 34 9.34 7.52 -15.92
CA TYR A 34 8.91 8.14 -14.67
C TYR A 34 10.09 8.51 -13.76
N ALA A 35 11.07 7.61 -13.61
CA ALA A 35 12.25 7.86 -12.77
C ALA A 35 13.11 9.03 -13.31
N VAL A 36 13.31 9.09 -14.63
CA VAL A 36 14.00 10.22 -15.29
C VAL A 36 13.24 11.52 -15.08
N ALA A 37 11.91 11.51 -15.26
CA ALA A 37 11.10 12.68 -15.01
C ALA A 37 11.23 13.14 -13.55
N ALA A 38 11.12 12.23 -12.57
CA ALA A 38 11.33 12.57 -11.16
C ALA A 38 12.70 13.15 -10.86
N ALA A 39 13.77 12.62 -11.49
CA ALA A 39 15.13 13.13 -11.34
C ALA A 39 15.29 14.57 -11.86
N LEU A 40 14.61 14.89 -12.95
CA LEU A 40 14.80 16.17 -13.66
C LEU A 40 13.82 17.27 -13.18
N THR A 41 12.61 16.91 -12.80
CA THR A 41 11.53 17.89 -12.60
C THR A 41 11.04 18.03 -11.17
N SER A 42 11.36 17.07 -10.25
CA SER A 42 10.86 17.16 -8.89
C SER A 42 11.56 18.26 -8.09
N GLU A 43 10.79 19.05 -7.35
CA GLU A 43 11.32 20.00 -6.37
C GLU A 43 11.87 19.31 -5.11
N PHE A 44 11.39 18.09 -4.79
CA PHE A 44 11.80 17.33 -3.61
C PHE A 44 13.16 16.66 -3.82
N TYR A 45 14.12 16.98 -2.97
CA TYR A 45 15.47 16.39 -3.04
C TYR A 45 15.45 14.85 -3.05
N GLY A 46 14.70 14.25 -2.11
CA GLY A 46 14.60 12.78 -2.03
C GLY A 46 14.06 12.14 -3.30
N PHE A 47 13.14 12.81 -4.00
CA PHE A 47 12.57 12.32 -5.26
C PHE A 47 13.59 12.40 -6.40
N ARG A 48 14.37 13.52 -6.48
CA ARG A 48 15.45 13.65 -7.48
C ARG A 48 16.51 12.58 -7.29
N MET A 49 16.95 12.36 -6.05
CA MET A 49 17.96 11.35 -5.73
C MET A 49 17.44 9.94 -6.03
N TRP A 50 16.22 9.64 -5.60
CA TRP A 50 15.58 8.38 -5.96
C TRP A 50 15.52 8.21 -7.49
N GLY A 51 15.06 9.22 -8.21
CA GLY A 51 14.93 9.19 -9.66
C GLY A 51 16.25 8.94 -10.37
N ALA A 52 17.36 9.54 -9.91
CA ALA A 52 18.69 9.33 -10.47
C ALA A 52 19.14 7.84 -10.33
N PHE A 53 19.03 7.26 -9.14
CA PHE A 53 19.38 5.85 -8.93
C PHE A 53 18.41 4.90 -9.64
N ALA A 54 17.11 5.17 -9.54
CA ALA A 54 16.08 4.34 -10.13
C ALA A 54 16.14 4.30 -11.66
N SER A 55 16.53 5.42 -12.30
CA SER A 55 16.74 5.47 -13.75
C SER A 55 17.78 4.46 -14.21
N ALA A 56 18.86 4.28 -13.47
CA ALA A 56 19.88 3.26 -13.78
C ALA A 56 19.29 1.84 -13.62
N GLY A 57 18.55 1.58 -12.54
CA GLY A 57 17.93 0.26 -12.29
C GLY A 57 16.88 -0.12 -13.33
N TYR A 58 15.95 0.78 -13.62
CA TYR A 58 14.92 0.56 -14.64
C TYR A 58 15.51 0.54 -16.05
N GLY A 59 16.50 1.40 -16.34
CA GLY A 59 17.21 1.40 -17.61
C GLY A 59 17.90 0.06 -17.87
N PHE A 60 18.64 -0.46 -16.88
CA PHE A 60 19.22 -1.80 -16.97
C PHE A 60 18.15 -2.88 -17.20
N ALA A 61 17.04 -2.86 -16.43
CA ALA A 61 15.98 -3.83 -16.57
C ALA A 61 15.29 -3.77 -17.95
N ALA A 62 15.14 -2.58 -18.54
CA ALA A 62 14.61 -2.38 -19.88
C ALA A 62 15.58 -2.94 -20.94
N LEU A 63 16.88 -2.58 -20.89
CA LEU A 63 17.91 -3.09 -21.80
C LEU A 63 18.02 -4.61 -21.71
N HIS A 64 18.03 -5.16 -20.50
CA HIS A 64 18.03 -6.60 -20.28
C HIS A 64 16.79 -7.27 -20.86
N SER A 65 15.59 -6.68 -20.71
CA SER A 65 14.35 -7.21 -21.29
C SER A 65 14.38 -7.15 -22.82
N ALA A 66 14.91 -6.08 -23.41
CA ALA A 66 15.12 -5.96 -24.85
C ALA A 66 16.08 -7.04 -25.37
N TRP A 67 17.22 -7.24 -24.67
CA TRP A 67 18.13 -8.31 -24.99
C TRP A 67 17.48 -9.69 -24.90
N LEU A 68 16.63 -9.95 -23.88
CA LEU A 68 15.89 -11.20 -23.76
C LEU A 68 14.93 -11.48 -24.92
N LEU A 69 14.45 -10.45 -25.63
CA LEU A 69 13.61 -10.63 -26.84
C LEU A 69 14.39 -11.25 -27.99
N THR A 70 15.70 -11.01 -28.09
CA THR A 70 16.58 -11.55 -29.15
C THR A 70 17.03 -12.99 -28.85
N GLN A 71 16.91 -13.45 -27.58
CA GLN A 71 17.44 -14.75 -27.15
C GLN A 71 16.46 -15.90 -27.42
N ARG A 72 16.87 -16.91 -28.19
CA ARG A 72 16.11 -18.13 -28.45
C ARG A 72 16.18 -19.15 -27.32
N ALA A 73 17.37 -19.34 -26.74
CA ALA A 73 17.58 -20.30 -25.64
C ALA A 73 17.12 -19.74 -24.28
N ARG A 74 16.68 -20.62 -23.37
CA ARG A 74 16.05 -20.25 -22.09
C ARG A 74 16.89 -20.57 -20.84
N THR A 75 18.09 -21.08 -20.98
CA THR A 75 18.95 -21.53 -19.87
C THR A 75 20.03 -20.49 -19.52
N GLY A 76 20.39 -20.43 -18.25
CA GLY A 76 21.40 -19.51 -17.71
C GLY A 76 20.80 -18.38 -16.85
N TRP A 77 21.50 -17.99 -15.79
CA TRP A 77 21.04 -16.99 -14.81
C TRP A 77 20.86 -15.58 -15.43
N TRP A 78 21.73 -15.20 -16.39
CA TRP A 78 21.58 -13.97 -17.16
C TRP A 78 20.29 -13.89 -17.98
N ARG A 79 19.67 -15.02 -18.28
CA ARG A 79 18.42 -15.11 -19.05
C ARG A 79 17.18 -15.11 -18.17
N SER A 80 17.36 -14.98 -16.86
CA SER A 80 16.28 -14.89 -15.90
C SER A 80 15.63 -13.51 -15.93
N ARG A 81 14.31 -13.45 -16.11
CA ARG A 81 13.52 -12.20 -15.98
C ARG A 81 13.68 -11.57 -14.58
N TRP A 82 14.08 -12.35 -13.57
CA TRP A 82 14.33 -11.89 -12.21
C TRP A 82 15.58 -11.01 -12.08
N LEU A 83 16.48 -11.04 -13.05
CA LEU A 83 17.66 -10.18 -13.04
C LEU A 83 17.28 -8.69 -13.16
N GLY A 84 16.32 -8.36 -14.04
CA GLY A 84 15.75 -7.01 -14.09
C GLY A 84 15.09 -6.58 -12.78
N MET A 85 14.35 -7.51 -12.12
CA MET A 85 13.78 -7.27 -10.80
C MET A 85 14.85 -7.02 -9.73
N ALA A 86 15.93 -7.79 -9.74
CA ALA A 86 17.04 -7.60 -8.80
C ALA A 86 17.71 -6.22 -9.00
N ALA A 87 17.93 -5.80 -10.23
CA ALA A 87 18.46 -4.47 -10.53
C ALA A 87 17.54 -3.35 -10.00
N VAL A 88 16.22 -3.47 -10.20
CA VAL A 88 15.24 -2.52 -9.63
C VAL A 88 15.28 -2.54 -8.10
N GLY A 89 15.32 -3.72 -7.48
CA GLY A 89 15.42 -3.86 -6.01
C GLY A 89 16.66 -3.16 -5.45
N VAL A 90 17.79 -3.30 -6.12
CA VAL A 90 19.05 -2.65 -5.69
C VAL A 90 19.01 -1.14 -5.96
N PHE A 91 18.80 -0.73 -7.21
CA PHE A 91 18.97 0.67 -7.61
C PHE A 91 17.77 1.57 -7.43
N ALA A 92 16.55 1.03 -7.35
CA ALA A 92 15.36 1.84 -7.10
C ALA A 92 14.83 1.72 -5.66
N MET A 93 15.36 0.80 -4.83
CA MET A 93 14.90 0.63 -3.45
C MET A 93 16.05 0.69 -2.43
N LEU A 94 17.03 -0.24 -2.49
CA LEU A 94 18.03 -0.35 -1.43
C LEU A 94 19.04 0.80 -1.44
N VAL A 95 19.62 1.11 -2.59
CA VAL A 95 20.64 2.17 -2.73
C VAL A 95 20.08 3.55 -2.39
N PRO A 96 18.93 4.00 -2.96
CA PRO A 96 18.38 5.31 -2.61
C PRO A 96 17.93 5.38 -1.16
N LEU A 97 17.35 4.33 -0.57
CA LEU A 97 17.01 4.31 0.86
C LEU A 97 18.26 4.50 1.71
N ALA A 98 19.31 3.68 1.48
CA ALA A 98 20.56 3.78 2.24
C ALA A 98 21.19 5.17 2.09
N PHE A 99 21.25 5.70 0.88
CA PHE A 99 21.80 7.03 0.62
C PHE A 99 21.04 8.13 1.37
N LEU A 100 19.71 8.11 1.31
CA LEU A 100 18.87 9.12 1.95
C LEU A 100 18.85 8.99 3.48
N VAL A 101 18.97 7.76 4.03
CA VAL A 101 19.10 7.54 5.48
C VAL A 101 20.48 8.01 5.98
N VAL A 102 21.56 7.66 5.27
CA VAL A 102 22.93 8.09 5.62
C VAL A 102 23.05 9.62 5.64
N ARG A 103 22.26 10.33 4.83
CA ARG A 103 22.23 11.80 4.86
C ARG A 103 21.88 12.37 6.24
N ARG A 104 21.19 11.64 7.12
CA ARG A 104 20.98 12.07 8.51
C ARG A 104 22.26 12.24 9.30
N LEU A 105 23.35 11.54 8.92
CA LEU A 105 24.67 11.72 9.54
C LEU A 105 25.23 13.12 9.36
N THR A 106 24.75 13.88 8.38
CA THR A 106 25.16 15.27 8.18
C THR A 106 24.58 16.23 9.22
N GLY A 107 23.61 15.79 10.03
CA GLY A 107 22.90 16.63 11.00
C GLY A 107 22.02 17.71 10.36
N VAL A 108 21.86 17.72 9.06
CA VAL A 108 21.02 18.72 8.36
C VAL A 108 19.56 18.41 8.64
N ASP A 109 18.85 19.43 9.11
CA ASP A 109 17.38 19.36 9.21
C ASP A 109 16.76 19.37 7.82
N TRP A 110 16.19 18.25 7.45
CA TRP A 110 15.58 18.01 6.14
C TRP A 110 14.18 18.61 5.99
N LEU A 111 13.67 19.31 7.04
CA LEU A 111 12.39 20.04 7.00
C LEU A 111 12.54 21.52 6.62
N ILE A 112 13.74 22.05 6.46
CA ILE A 112 13.97 23.47 6.19
C ILE A 112 13.28 23.89 4.88
N THR A 113 13.51 23.16 3.80
CA THR A 113 12.85 23.40 2.50
C THR A 113 12.60 22.08 1.74
N PRO A 114 11.63 22.03 0.81
CA PRO A 114 11.44 20.86 -0.05
C PRO A 114 12.70 20.45 -0.83
N TYR A 115 13.53 21.39 -1.20
CA TYR A 115 14.82 21.15 -1.89
C TYR A 115 15.84 20.37 -1.05
N SER A 116 15.72 20.42 0.27
CA SER A 116 16.61 19.73 1.21
C SER A 116 16.02 18.41 1.75
N TRP A 117 14.73 18.15 1.58
CA TRP A 117 14.06 16.98 2.15
C TRP A 117 14.63 15.66 1.64
N SER A 118 15.30 14.93 2.52
CA SER A 118 15.76 13.56 2.26
C SER A 118 14.69 12.51 2.51
N ALA A 119 13.61 12.85 3.23
CA ALA A 119 12.41 12.06 3.43
C ALA A 119 11.18 12.96 3.29
N GLN A 120 10.01 12.38 3.10
CA GLN A 120 8.76 13.13 3.19
C GLN A 120 8.49 13.54 4.65
N PRO A 121 7.84 14.68 4.89
CA PRO A 121 7.53 15.18 6.24
C PRO A 121 6.78 14.18 7.12
N GLU A 122 6.02 13.29 6.53
CA GLU A 122 5.28 12.25 7.27
C GLU A 122 6.18 11.32 8.08
N VAL A 123 7.43 11.09 7.64
CA VAL A 123 8.41 10.29 8.40
C VAL A 123 8.74 10.99 9.72
N TRP A 124 9.05 12.28 9.65
CA TRP A 124 9.31 13.11 10.83
C TRP A 124 8.08 13.24 11.72
N VAL A 125 6.88 13.42 11.15
CA VAL A 125 5.62 13.50 11.91
C VAL A 125 5.40 12.22 12.72
N ILE A 126 5.69 11.04 12.15
CA ILE A 126 5.53 9.75 12.82
C ILE A 126 6.58 9.59 13.95
N GLU A 127 7.83 9.99 13.71
CA GLU A 127 8.89 9.97 14.74
C GLU A 127 8.56 10.91 15.90
N ARG A 128 8.10 12.13 15.62
CA ARG A 128 7.60 13.06 16.65
C ARG A 128 6.43 12.48 17.42
N SER A 129 5.48 11.86 16.73
CA SER A 129 4.31 11.23 17.36
C SER A 129 4.70 10.14 18.34
N ALA A 130 5.75 9.38 18.05
CA ALA A 130 6.29 8.38 18.98
C ALA A 130 6.86 9.03 20.24
N SER A 131 7.62 10.11 20.09
CA SER A 131 8.15 10.86 21.23
C SER A 131 7.02 11.45 22.08
N LEU A 132 6.00 12.03 21.46
CA LEU A 132 4.82 12.55 22.18
C LEU A 132 4.10 11.42 22.93
N LEU A 133 3.91 10.27 22.30
CA LEU A 133 3.26 9.11 22.93
C LEU A 133 4.02 8.64 24.17
N VAL A 134 5.35 8.58 24.10
CA VAL A 134 6.20 8.15 25.23
C VAL A 134 6.17 9.16 26.40
N HIS A 135 6.20 10.47 26.09
CA HIS A 135 6.32 11.49 27.13
C HIS A 135 4.98 12.04 27.64
N HIS A 136 3.94 12.02 26.78
CA HIS A 136 2.65 12.65 27.09
C HIS A 136 1.46 11.67 27.04
N GLY A 137 1.67 10.40 26.67
CA GLY A 137 0.60 9.39 26.56
C GLY A 137 -0.33 9.57 25.34
N THR A 138 -0.10 10.60 24.52
CA THR A 138 -0.82 10.85 23.27
C THR A 138 0.17 11.13 22.13
N PRO A 139 -0.06 10.63 20.89
CA PRO A 139 0.83 10.90 19.76
C PRO A 139 0.53 12.25 19.06
N TYR A 140 -0.42 13.03 19.57
CA TYR A 140 -0.94 14.24 18.93
C TYR A 140 -0.42 15.50 19.62
N VAL A 141 -0.18 16.52 18.79
CA VAL A 141 0.13 17.87 19.27
C VAL A 141 -1.20 18.57 19.60
N ASP A 142 -1.26 19.28 20.70
CA ASP A 142 -2.35 20.24 20.92
C ASP A 142 -2.14 21.47 20.01
N ILE A 143 -2.87 21.49 18.89
CA ILE A 143 -2.75 22.56 17.89
C ILE A 143 -3.27 23.92 18.39
N THR A 144 -4.02 23.94 19.49
CA THR A 144 -4.54 25.17 20.10
C THR A 144 -3.53 25.82 21.06
N ALA A 145 -2.56 25.04 21.56
CA ALA A 145 -1.54 25.48 22.52
C ALA A 145 -0.18 25.81 21.87
N LEU A 146 -0.08 25.86 20.53
CA LEU A 146 1.19 26.06 19.82
C LEU A 146 1.82 27.45 19.98
N GLY A 147 1.09 28.47 20.43
CA GLY A 147 1.58 29.86 20.49
C GLY A 147 1.86 30.49 19.13
N ARG A 148 1.58 29.81 18.04
CA ARG A 148 1.63 30.25 16.63
C ARG A 148 0.49 29.63 15.82
N PRO A 149 0.16 30.16 14.63
CA PRO A 149 -0.78 29.49 13.76
C PRO A 149 -0.33 28.04 13.43
N PRO A 150 -1.25 27.07 13.46
CA PRO A 150 -0.92 25.69 13.12
C PRO A 150 -0.56 25.52 11.65
N GLU A 151 0.38 24.65 11.38
CA GLU A 151 0.84 24.27 10.04
C GLU A 151 0.49 22.82 9.71
N VAL A 152 0.58 22.45 8.42
CA VAL A 152 0.28 21.09 7.94
C VAL A 152 1.07 20.02 8.70
N ASN A 153 2.36 20.28 8.96
CA ASN A 153 3.24 19.31 9.63
C ASN A 153 3.01 19.21 11.14
N ASP A 154 2.18 20.06 11.73
CA ASP A 154 1.73 19.89 13.11
C ASP A 154 0.73 18.75 13.24
N TYR A 155 0.05 18.43 12.16
CA TYR A 155 -0.93 17.34 12.16
C TYR A 155 -0.30 15.96 12.05
N THR A 156 -0.90 15.03 12.78
CA THR A 156 -0.62 13.59 12.73
C THR A 156 -1.89 12.89 12.24
N PRO A 157 -2.14 12.79 10.92
CA PRO A 157 -3.39 12.24 10.38
C PRO A 157 -3.42 10.70 10.43
N TYR A 158 -2.95 10.15 11.52
CA TYR A 158 -2.78 8.72 11.74
C TYR A 158 -3.34 8.32 13.10
N GLY A 159 -3.82 7.08 13.21
CA GLY A 159 -4.19 6.53 14.50
C GLY A 159 -2.97 6.13 15.35
N PRO A 160 -3.16 5.76 16.63
CA PRO A 160 -2.08 5.58 17.61
C PRO A 160 -1.04 4.53 17.22
N VAL A 161 -1.43 3.47 16.49
CA VAL A 161 -0.50 2.41 16.06
C VAL A 161 0.59 2.93 15.15
N MET A 162 0.33 4.00 14.38
CA MET A 162 1.35 4.57 13.50
C MET A 162 2.55 5.11 14.27
N ALA A 163 2.34 5.67 15.47
CA ALA A 163 3.42 6.17 16.31
C ALA A 163 4.42 5.06 16.73
N LEU A 164 3.97 3.79 16.80
CA LEU A 164 4.85 2.68 17.17
C LEU A 164 6.02 2.49 16.20
N PHE A 165 5.87 2.87 14.93
CA PHE A 165 6.95 2.81 13.95
C PHE A 165 8.07 3.83 14.22
N GLY A 166 7.77 4.92 14.92
CA GLY A 166 8.75 5.92 15.33
C GLY A 166 9.42 5.63 16.68
N LEU A 167 8.98 4.57 17.42
CA LEU A 167 9.53 4.26 18.76
C LEU A 167 11.05 4.07 18.80
N PRO A 168 11.69 3.38 17.84
CA PRO A 168 13.15 3.26 17.88
C PRO A 168 13.84 4.62 17.89
N ARG A 169 13.32 5.59 17.15
CA ARG A 169 13.83 6.97 17.16
C ARG A 169 13.57 7.67 18.49
N ALA A 170 12.36 7.55 19.03
CA ALA A 170 12.00 8.18 20.29
C ALA A 170 12.82 7.66 21.48
N LEU A 171 13.20 6.36 21.47
CA LEU A 171 13.90 5.70 22.56
C LEU A 171 15.42 5.77 22.45
N PHE A 172 15.96 5.76 21.24
CA PHE A 172 17.40 5.58 20.99
C PHE A 172 18.02 6.68 20.11
N GLY A 173 17.24 7.63 19.63
CA GLY A 173 17.71 8.77 18.85
C GLY A 173 18.48 9.78 19.67
N GLY A 174 18.89 10.89 19.05
CA GLY A 174 19.55 12.03 19.69
C GLY A 174 21.00 12.27 19.28
N THR A 175 21.57 11.38 18.45
CA THR A 175 22.84 11.62 17.76
C THR A 175 22.67 11.33 16.27
N PRO A 176 23.45 11.95 15.36
CA PRO A 176 23.31 11.70 13.92
C PRO A 176 23.39 10.21 13.54
N VAL A 177 24.26 9.44 14.19
CA VAL A 177 24.39 7.99 13.95
C VAL A 177 23.15 7.24 14.46
N ALA A 178 22.75 7.49 15.70
CA ALA A 178 21.54 6.85 16.26
C ALA A 178 20.31 7.22 15.44
N ASP A 179 20.21 8.45 14.98
CA ASP A 179 19.13 8.99 14.17
C ASP A 179 19.04 8.31 12.79
N ALA A 180 20.17 8.03 12.17
CA ALA A 180 20.21 7.29 10.91
C ALA A 180 19.82 5.81 11.12
N LEU A 181 20.30 5.17 12.21
CA LEU A 181 20.00 3.77 12.50
C LEU A 181 18.56 3.54 12.98
N THR A 182 17.92 4.55 13.52
CA THR A 182 16.53 4.50 14.03
C THR A 182 15.52 5.21 13.14
N ASP A 183 15.92 5.56 11.92
CA ASP A 183 15.05 6.16 10.91
C ASP A 183 13.78 5.31 10.69
N ALA A 184 12.62 5.91 10.83
CA ALA A 184 11.35 5.20 10.73
C ALA A 184 11.17 4.48 9.36
N ARG A 185 11.83 4.94 8.29
CA ARG A 185 11.81 4.27 6.98
C ARG A 185 12.41 2.87 7.05
N LEU A 186 13.43 2.64 7.88
CA LEU A 186 14.00 1.29 8.09
C LEU A 186 12.99 0.39 8.79
N VAL A 187 12.23 0.92 9.75
CA VAL A 187 11.17 0.17 10.46
C VAL A 187 10.03 -0.17 9.52
N PHE A 188 9.60 0.78 8.66
CA PHE A 188 8.58 0.52 7.64
C PHE A 188 9.04 -0.53 6.64
N ALA A 189 10.28 -0.43 6.14
CA ALA A 189 10.85 -1.38 5.19
C ALA A 189 10.96 -2.79 5.79
N LEU A 190 11.44 -2.90 7.03
CA LEU A 190 11.50 -4.17 7.75
C LEU A 190 10.10 -4.75 7.93
N THR A 191 9.14 -3.95 8.41
CA THR A 191 7.75 -4.40 8.62
C THR A 191 7.13 -4.88 7.30
N ALA A 192 7.25 -4.10 6.22
CA ALA A 192 6.72 -4.49 4.92
C ALA A 192 7.35 -5.81 4.43
N THR A 193 8.66 -5.96 4.55
CA THR A 193 9.39 -7.18 4.15
C THR A 193 8.92 -8.39 4.94
N VAL A 194 8.85 -8.27 6.27
CA VAL A 194 8.40 -9.35 7.17
C VAL A 194 6.94 -9.72 6.87
N CYS A 195 6.06 -8.74 6.67
CA CYS A 195 4.66 -8.97 6.34
C CYS A 195 4.49 -9.69 4.99
N VAL A 196 5.25 -9.30 3.97
CA VAL A 196 5.25 -9.99 2.66
C VAL A 196 5.74 -11.44 2.83
N TRP A 197 6.80 -11.65 3.60
CA TRP A 197 7.31 -13.00 3.89
C TRP A 197 6.30 -13.86 4.66
N ILE A 198 5.66 -13.31 5.72
CA ILE A 198 4.60 -14.00 6.47
C ILE A 198 3.43 -14.36 5.54
N THR A 199 2.96 -13.40 4.73
CA THR A 199 1.90 -13.61 3.76
C THR A 199 2.25 -14.74 2.78
N TRP A 200 3.45 -14.70 2.23
CA TRP A 200 3.95 -15.74 1.31
C TRP A 200 3.99 -17.13 1.97
N LYS A 201 4.46 -17.21 3.23
CA LYS A 201 4.46 -18.47 4.01
C LYS A 201 3.04 -18.94 4.32
N LEU A 202 2.16 -18.07 4.78
CA LEU A 202 0.75 -18.38 5.04
C LEU A 202 0.06 -18.95 3.80
N MET A 203 0.37 -18.43 2.63
CA MET A 203 -0.19 -18.91 1.35
C MET A 203 0.47 -20.20 0.82
N GLY A 204 1.38 -20.84 1.56
CA GLY A 204 2.03 -22.09 1.18
C GLY A 204 3.19 -21.90 0.20
N SER A 205 3.87 -20.77 0.26
CA SER A 205 5.08 -20.45 -0.53
C SER A 205 4.90 -20.67 -2.04
N PRO A 206 3.87 -20.09 -2.68
CA PRO A 206 3.65 -20.27 -4.11
C PRO A 206 4.80 -19.67 -4.93
N ARG A 207 4.98 -20.15 -6.16
CA ARG A 207 5.90 -19.48 -7.12
C ARG A 207 5.34 -18.10 -7.45
N ILE A 208 6.10 -17.06 -7.14
CA ILE A 208 5.71 -15.67 -7.39
C ILE A 208 5.81 -15.39 -8.90
N PRO A 209 4.73 -14.92 -9.58
CA PRO A 209 4.82 -14.45 -10.95
C PRO A 209 5.72 -13.21 -11.05
N VAL A 210 6.49 -13.06 -12.11
CA VAL A 210 7.27 -11.83 -12.33
C VAL A 210 6.35 -10.61 -12.39
N LEU A 211 5.20 -10.70 -13.04
CA LEU A 211 4.21 -9.63 -13.09
C LEU A 211 3.73 -9.21 -11.69
N THR A 212 3.55 -10.16 -10.75
CA THR A 212 3.23 -9.84 -9.35
C THR A 212 4.31 -8.95 -8.73
N ALA A 213 5.58 -9.33 -8.91
CA ALA A 213 6.71 -8.56 -8.38
C ALA A 213 6.85 -7.19 -9.06
N GLN A 214 6.58 -7.11 -10.37
CA GLN A 214 6.56 -5.85 -11.11
C GLN A 214 5.49 -4.89 -10.60
N LEU A 215 4.26 -5.36 -10.38
CA LEU A 215 3.16 -4.53 -9.89
C LEU A 215 3.34 -4.13 -8.41
N ALA A 216 3.73 -5.09 -7.57
CA ALA A 216 3.77 -4.88 -6.12
C ALA A 216 5.08 -4.25 -5.63
N VAL A 217 6.21 -4.49 -6.30
CA VAL A 217 7.55 -4.09 -5.83
C VAL A 217 8.23 -3.14 -6.80
N ALA A 218 8.32 -3.50 -8.09
CA ALA A 218 9.06 -2.69 -9.07
C ALA A 218 8.28 -1.46 -9.57
N CYS A 219 7.00 -1.33 -9.26
CA CYS A 219 6.24 -0.12 -9.61
C CYS A 219 6.90 1.12 -8.97
N PRO A 220 7.10 2.21 -9.71
CA PRO A 220 7.68 3.45 -9.17
C PRO A 220 6.98 3.96 -7.92
N LEU A 221 5.65 3.82 -7.82
CA LEU A 221 4.91 4.21 -6.62
C LEU A 221 5.33 3.43 -5.38
N THR A 222 5.67 2.14 -5.51
CA THR A 222 6.20 1.34 -4.41
C THR A 222 7.66 1.68 -4.14
N ALA A 223 8.51 1.70 -5.18
CA ALA A 223 9.95 1.87 -5.03
C ALA A 223 10.32 3.29 -4.54
N LEU A 224 9.63 4.33 -5.00
CA LEU A 224 9.80 5.69 -4.51
C LEU A 224 9.35 5.79 -3.04
N THR A 225 8.15 5.30 -2.72
CA THR A 225 7.60 5.32 -1.36
C THR A 225 8.51 4.58 -0.38
N TRP A 226 9.10 3.44 -0.80
CA TRP A 226 10.07 2.69 -0.02
C TRP A 226 11.26 3.54 0.42
N SER A 227 11.76 4.41 -0.44
CA SER A 227 12.98 5.18 -0.20
C SER A 227 12.74 6.49 0.55
N VAL A 228 11.61 7.16 0.29
CA VAL A 228 11.39 8.53 0.77
C VAL A 228 10.35 8.65 1.89
N ALA A 229 9.46 7.65 2.03
CA ALA A 229 8.34 7.69 2.99
C ALA A 229 8.20 6.36 3.75
N GLY A 230 7.55 5.38 3.17
CA GLY A 230 7.46 4.01 3.67
C GLY A 230 6.23 3.63 4.49
N PRO A 231 5.50 4.53 5.22
CA PRO A 231 4.43 4.10 6.11
C PRO A 231 3.33 3.31 5.38
N ASP A 232 2.94 3.72 4.17
CA ASP A 232 1.93 3.03 3.38
C ASP A 232 2.32 1.60 3.02
N LEU A 233 3.61 1.31 2.87
CA LEU A 233 4.11 -0.05 2.59
C LEU A 233 4.01 -0.97 3.81
N ALA A 234 4.26 -0.46 5.01
CA ALA A 234 4.04 -1.19 6.24
C ALA A 234 2.55 -1.51 6.43
N ILE A 235 1.68 -0.51 6.19
CA ILE A 235 0.23 -0.67 6.30
C ILE A 235 -0.32 -1.68 5.30
N VAL A 236 0.05 -1.60 4.01
CA VAL A 236 -0.40 -2.58 3.02
C VAL A 236 0.18 -3.96 3.29
N GLY A 237 1.42 -4.04 3.79
CA GLY A 237 2.03 -5.31 4.23
C GLY A 237 1.22 -5.99 5.34
N LEU A 238 0.85 -5.27 6.39
CA LEU A 238 -0.02 -5.76 7.46
C LEU A 238 -1.42 -6.14 6.93
N LEU A 239 -1.98 -5.37 6.01
CA LEU A 239 -3.26 -5.67 5.36
C LEU A 239 -3.19 -6.99 4.58
N LEU A 240 -2.08 -7.28 3.90
CA LEU A 240 -1.85 -8.57 3.25
C LEU A 240 -1.82 -9.73 4.24
N VAL A 241 -1.20 -9.55 5.40
CA VAL A 241 -1.21 -10.56 6.49
C VAL A 241 -2.64 -10.80 6.98
N ALA A 242 -3.41 -9.73 7.24
CA ALA A 242 -4.82 -9.86 7.64
C ALA A 242 -5.64 -10.64 6.60
N GLY A 243 -5.48 -10.31 5.32
CA GLY A 243 -6.13 -11.01 4.22
C GLY A 243 -5.70 -12.47 4.09
N ALA A 244 -4.42 -12.78 4.25
CA ALA A 244 -3.91 -14.15 4.22
C ALA A 244 -4.46 -14.99 5.39
N LEU A 245 -4.52 -14.42 6.59
CA LEU A 245 -5.11 -15.07 7.76
C LEU A 245 -6.60 -15.38 7.56
N ALA A 246 -7.37 -14.42 7.00
CA ALA A 246 -8.78 -14.65 6.66
C ALA A 246 -8.94 -15.75 5.59
N ALA A 247 -8.09 -15.74 4.55
CA ALA A 247 -8.08 -16.77 3.50
C ALA A 247 -7.66 -18.16 4.02
N ARG A 248 -6.98 -18.23 5.17
CA ARG A 248 -6.57 -19.47 5.86
C ARG A 248 -7.49 -19.84 7.03
N ASP A 249 -8.71 -19.32 7.03
CA ASP A 249 -9.76 -19.62 8.01
C ASP A 249 -9.35 -19.30 9.47
N ARG A 250 -8.55 -18.23 9.66
CA ARG A 250 -8.12 -17.70 10.97
C ARG A 250 -8.76 -16.34 11.25
N PRO A 251 -10.08 -16.27 11.48
CA PRO A 251 -10.83 -15.00 11.56
C PRO A 251 -10.38 -14.11 12.73
N VAL A 252 -10.08 -14.69 13.90
CA VAL A 252 -9.65 -13.94 15.09
C VAL A 252 -8.29 -13.26 14.84
N SER A 253 -7.29 -14.01 14.38
CA SER A 253 -5.97 -13.45 14.07
C SER A 253 -6.04 -12.39 12.96
N SER A 254 -6.88 -12.62 11.94
CA SER A 254 -7.13 -11.64 10.89
C SER A 254 -7.73 -10.35 11.46
N ALA A 255 -8.70 -10.45 12.35
CA ALA A 255 -9.35 -9.29 12.99
C ALA A 255 -8.39 -8.49 13.86
N ILE A 256 -7.49 -9.15 14.63
CA ILE A 256 -6.47 -8.48 15.43
C ILE A 256 -5.53 -7.65 14.53
N VAL A 257 -4.97 -8.28 13.50
CA VAL A 257 -4.06 -7.58 12.57
C VAL A 257 -4.80 -6.43 11.88
N LEU A 258 -6.04 -6.65 11.45
CA LEU A 258 -6.84 -5.63 10.79
C LEU A 258 -7.17 -4.46 11.73
N ALA A 259 -7.46 -4.71 13.01
CA ALA A 259 -7.66 -3.68 14.02
C ALA A 259 -6.41 -2.77 14.16
N LEU A 260 -5.22 -3.38 14.21
CA LEU A 260 -3.95 -2.62 14.23
C LEU A 260 -3.77 -1.78 12.97
N VAL A 261 -4.06 -2.36 11.79
CA VAL A 261 -3.93 -1.65 10.51
C VAL A 261 -4.89 -0.45 10.43
N VAL A 262 -6.15 -0.63 10.79
CA VAL A 262 -7.15 0.46 10.80
C VAL A 262 -6.81 1.51 11.86
N SER A 263 -6.29 1.08 13.04
CA SER A 263 -5.82 1.97 14.10
C SER A 263 -4.48 2.63 13.80
N ALA A 264 -3.79 2.24 12.71
CA ALA A 264 -2.65 2.98 12.18
C ALA A 264 -3.10 4.01 11.14
N LYS A 265 -3.95 3.62 10.21
CA LYS A 265 -4.37 4.48 9.08
C LYS A 265 -5.80 4.17 8.66
N LEU A 266 -6.71 5.12 8.87
CA LEU A 266 -8.14 4.92 8.68
C LEU A 266 -8.55 4.65 7.22
N ILE A 267 -7.76 5.08 6.23
CA ILE A 267 -8.03 4.88 4.80
C ILE A 267 -8.28 3.41 4.44
N VAL A 268 -7.72 2.47 5.19
CA VAL A 268 -7.86 1.03 4.93
C VAL A 268 -9.09 0.38 5.59
N ALA A 269 -9.87 1.14 6.36
CA ALA A 269 -11.08 0.64 7.03
C ALA A 269 -12.08 -0.08 6.09
N PRO A 270 -12.27 0.32 4.81
CA PRO A 270 -13.13 -0.42 3.89
C PRO A 270 -12.75 -1.89 3.70
N ALA A 271 -11.47 -2.26 3.91
CA ALA A 271 -11.03 -3.65 3.85
C ALA A 271 -11.71 -4.54 4.91
N ALA A 272 -12.13 -3.96 6.05
CA ALA A 272 -12.84 -4.69 7.09
C ALA A 272 -14.16 -5.28 6.58
N VAL A 273 -14.89 -4.54 5.75
CA VAL A 273 -16.16 -5.00 5.15
C VAL A 273 -15.92 -6.19 4.21
N VAL A 274 -14.86 -6.12 3.40
CA VAL A 274 -14.52 -7.20 2.45
C VAL A 274 -14.07 -8.46 3.19
N LEU A 275 -13.20 -8.33 4.21
CA LEU A 275 -12.72 -9.47 4.98
C LEU A 275 -13.83 -10.07 5.85
N ALA A 276 -14.74 -9.26 6.40
CA ALA A 276 -15.94 -9.72 7.08
C ALA A 276 -16.84 -10.54 6.14
N ALA A 277 -17.05 -10.06 4.90
CA ALA A 277 -17.80 -10.79 3.89
C ALA A 277 -17.13 -12.13 3.51
N LEU A 278 -15.79 -12.16 3.37
CA LEU A 278 -15.04 -13.39 3.14
C LEU A 278 -15.22 -14.39 4.31
N VAL A 279 -15.08 -13.92 5.55
CA VAL A 279 -15.25 -14.76 6.75
C VAL A 279 -16.69 -15.29 6.83
N ALA A 280 -17.69 -14.43 6.58
CA ALA A 280 -19.11 -14.84 6.59
C ALA A 280 -19.41 -15.90 5.54
N ALA A 281 -18.92 -15.72 4.32
CA ALA A 281 -19.15 -16.63 3.19
C ALA A 281 -18.47 -17.99 3.38
N ARG A 282 -17.29 -18.03 4.01
CA ARG A 282 -16.52 -19.27 4.19
C ARG A 282 -16.84 -20.01 5.49
N LEU A 283 -17.03 -19.28 6.58
CA LEU A 283 -17.04 -19.85 7.94
C LEU A 283 -18.38 -19.60 8.67
N GLY A 284 -19.30 -18.84 8.06
CA GLY A 284 -20.64 -18.59 8.57
C GLY A 284 -20.72 -17.56 9.69
N ARG A 285 -21.95 -17.38 10.22
CA ARG A 285 -22.30 -16.28 11.13
C ARG A 285 -21.53 -16.28 12.45
N ARG A 286 -21.24 -17.47 13.02
CA ARG A 286 -20.50 -17.54 14.30
C ARG A 286 -19.06 -17.05 14.16
N ALA A 287 -18.39 -17.38 13.06
CA ALA A 287 -17.04 -16.90 12.78
C ALA A 287 -17.03 -15.38 12.47
N LEU A 288 -18.04 -14.90 11.74
CA LEU A 288 -18.24 -13.47 11.52
C LEU A 288 -18.42 -12.72 12.85
N ALA A 289 -19.27 -13.22 13.76
CA ALA A 289 -19.48 -12.57 15.06
C ALA A 289 -18.16 -12.49 15.87
N ARG A 290 -17.36 -13.59 15.90
CA ARG A 290 -16.03 -13.57 16.54
C ARG A 290 -15.07 -12.58 15.86
N PHE A 291 -15.05 -12.55 14.52
CA PHE A 291 -14.23 -11.61 13.77
C PHE A 291 -14.59 -10.15 14.14
N LEU A 292 -15.87 -9.79 14.10
CA LEU A 292 -16.33 -8.44 14.40
C LEU A 292 -16.10 -8.06 15.88
N ALA A 293 -16.42 -8.95 16.81
CA ALA A 293 -16.16 -8.73 18.23
C ALA A 293 -14.65 -8.50 18.49
N THR A 294 -13.80 -9.33 17.91
CA THR A 294 -12.34 -9.19 18.04
C THR A 294 -11.84 -7.87 17.39
N LEU A 295 -12.35 -7.51 16.21
CA LEU A 295 -11.99 -6.28 15.53
C LEU A 295 -12.32 -5.05 16.37
N VAL A 296 -13.54 -5.00 16.92
CA VAL A 296 -14.00 -3.90 17.77
C VAL A 296 -13.22 -3.85 19.08
N THR A 297 -13.08 -4.99 19.77
CA THR A 297 -12.37 -5.05 21.05
C THR A 297 -10.90 -4.68 20.91
N ALA A 298 -10.19 -5.24 19.92
CA ALA A 298 -8.79 -4.89 19.68
C ALA A 298 -8.62 -3.43 19.26
N GLY A 299 -9.52 -2.91 18.42
CA GLY A 299 -9.55 -1.50 18.07
C GLY A 299 -9.81 -0.60 19.28
N ALA A 300 -10.74 -0.98 20.15
CA ALA A 300 -11.04 -0.25 21.38
C ALA A 300 -9.84 -0.22 22.34
N ILE A 301 -9.18 -1.36 22.57
CA ILE A 301 -7.99 -1.46 23.43
C ILE A 301 -6.88 -0.49 22.96
N VAL A 302 -6.71 -0.33 21.67
CA VAL A 302 -5.65 0.51 21.12
C VAL A 302 -6.02 2.00 21.10
N ASN A 303 -7.26 2.33 20.73
CA ASN A 303 -7.64 3.73 20.51
C ASN A 303 -8.21 4.42 21.77
N ILE A 304 -8.93 3.70 22.64
CA ILE A 304 -9.57 4.31 23.80
C ILE A 304 -8.58 4.94 24.77
N PRO A 305 -7.44 4.32 25.14
CA PRO A 305 -6.49 4.94 26.05
C PRO A 305 -6.02 6.32 25.56
N VAL A 306 -5.65 6.42 24.28
CA VAL A 306 -5.18 7.67 23.67
C VAL A 306 -6.32 8.68 23.53
N LEU A 307 -7.52 8.23 23.19
CA LEU A 307 -8.71 9.08 23.12
C LEU A 307 -9.05 9.69 24.49
N LEU A 308 -8.85 8.95 25.59
CA LEU A 308 -9.13 9.44 26.95
C LEU A 308 -8.09 10.44 27.46
N VAL A 309 -6.85 10.40 26.96
CA VAL A 309 -5.80 11.38 27.31
C VAL A 309 -6.12 12.75 26.73
N ASP A 310 -6.45 12.82 25.44
CA ASP A 310 -6.82 14.05 24.77
C ASP A 310 -7.85 13.78 23.66
N PRO A 311 -9.16 13.83 24.01
CA PRO A 311 -10.24 13.60 23.04
C PRO A 311 -10.26 14.62 21.90
N SER A 312 -9.92 15.88 22.19
CA SER A 312 -9.98 16.97 21.23
C SER A 312 -8.91 16.83 20.16
N ALA A 313 -7.66 16.56 20.57
CA ALA A 313 -6.55 16.32 19.66
C ALA A 313 -6.78 15.04 18.85
N PHE A 314 -7.26 13.95 19.47
CA PHE A 314 -7.58 12.71 18.75
C PHE A 314 -8.59 12.98 17.60
N VAL A 315 -9.70 13.63 17.90
CA VAL A 315 -10.74 13.91 16.90
C VAL A 315 -10.23 14.85 15.82
N GLU A 316 -9.48 15.89 16.19
CA GLU A 316 -8.94 16.86 15.22
C GLU A 316 -7.96 16.20 14.26
N HIS A 317 -6.99 15.42 14.76
CA HIS A 317 -5.94 14.82 13.97
C HIS A 317 -6.41 13.63 13.13
N VAL A 318 -7.21 12.73 13.74
CA VAL A 318 -7.56 11.43 13.13
C VAL A 318 -8.82 11.50 12.27
N ILE A 319 -9.75 12.37 12.64
CA ILE A 319 -11.06 12.45 11.97
C ILE A 319 -11.20 13.73 11.14
N ARG A 320 -11.09 14.92 11.78
CA ARG A 320 -11.42 16.20 11.13
C ARG A 320 -10.42 16.57 10.03
N PHE A 321 -9.15 16.51 10.32
CA PHE A 321 -8.12 16.89 9.35
C PHE A 321 -8.12 15.99 8.09
N PRO A 322 -8.14 14.65 8.17
CA PRO A 322 -8.26 13.80 6.97
C PRO A 322 -9.59 13.98 6.21
N ALA A 323 -10.67 14.35 6.91
CA ALA A 323 -11.96 14.65 6.30
C ALA A 323 -12.01 16.05 5.62
N GLY A 324 -10.95 16.85 5.73
CA GLY A 324 -10.91 18.22 5.23
C GLY A 324 -11.70 19.23 6.09
N LEU A 325 -11.96 18.88 7.35
CA LEU A 325 -12.67 19.69 8.35
C LEU A 325 -11.72 20.23 9.44
N GLY A 326 -10.42 20.02 9.30
CA GLY A 326 -9.39 20.56 10.19
C GLY A 326 -9.20 22.05 10.05
N VAL A 327 -8.52 22.66 11.02
CA VAL A 327 -8.21 24.10 11.01
C VAL A 327 -7.29 24.46 9.83
N VAL A 328 -6.38 23.55 9.46
CA VAL A 328 -5.48 23.71 8.31
C VAL A 328 -5.95 22.84 7.15
N THR A 329 -5.88 23.41 5.95
CA THR A 329 -6.24 22.67 4.73
C THR A 329 -5.23 21.55 4.44
N SER A 330 -5.73 20.35 4.19
CA SER A 330 -4.89 19.21 3.82
C SER A 330 -4.18 19.47 2.48
N PRO A 331 -2.86 19.18 2.37
CA PRO A 331 -2.10 19.31 1.13
C PRO A 331 -2.33 18.14 0.16
N ALA A 332 -3.34 17.29 0.41
CA ALA A 332 -3.68 16.15 -0.44
C ALA A 332 -4.44 16.61 -1.69
N ALA A 333 -3.70 17.15 -2.68
CA ALA A 333 -4.23 17.85 -3.85
C ALA A 333 -3.69 17.25 -5.18
N SER A 334 -3.46 15.94 -5.25
CA SER A 334 -3.05 15.31 -6.52
C SER A 334 -4.20 15.37 -7.54
N PRO A 335 -3.93 15.73 -8.82
CA PRO A 335 -4.95 15.92 -9.85
C PRO A 335 -5.53 14.58 -10.33
N LEU A 336 -6.17 13.85 -9.42
CA LEU A 336 -7.02 12.71 -9.70
C LEU A 336 -8.48 13.17 -9.92
N PRO A 337 -9.32 12.39 -10.58
CA PRO A 337 -10.68 12.78 -10.96
C PRO A 337 -11.51 13.40 -9.84
N GLY A 338 -11.52 12.80 -8.64
CA GLY A 338 -12.27 13.34 -7.51
C GLY A 338 -11.81 14.72 -7.07
N TYR A 339 -10.49 14.94 -7.00
CA TYR A 339 -9.92 16.25 -6.70
C TYR A 339 -10.23 17.28 -7.79
N LEU A 340 -10.04 16.92 -9.08
CA LEU A 340 -10.30 17.82 -10.20
C LEU A 340 -11.76 18.27 -10.26
N ILE A 341 -12.70 17.37 -10.01
CA ILE A 341 -14.13 17.69 -9.92
C ILE A 341 -14.37 18.58 -8.69
N ALA A 342 -13.84 18.23 -7.52
CA ALA A 342 -14.05 19.00 -6.30
C ALA A 342 -13.44 20.40 -6.34
N SER A 343 -12.36 20.62 -7.10
CA SER A 343 -11.69 21.92 -7.25
C SER A 343 -12.50 22.94 -8.06
N THR A 344 -13.57 22.50 -8.76
CA THR A 344 -14.48 23.40 -9.50
C THR A 344 -15.41 24.20 -8.57
N GLY A 345 -15.44 23.90 -7.27
CA GLY A 345 -16.22 24.65 -6.27
C GLY A 345 -17.18 23.77 -5.44
N PRO A 346 -18.09 24.37 -4.68
CA PRO A 346 -19.00 23.63 -3.80
C PRO A 346 -19.86 22.57 -4.50
N ALA A 347 -20.38 22.87 -5.68
CA ALA A 347 -21.14 21.93 -6.51
C ALA A 347 -20.26 20.76 -6.95
N GLY A 348 -19.01 21.01 -7.37
CA GLY A 348 -18.04 19.99 -7.71
C GLY A 348 -17.71 19.09 -6.52
N LYS A 349 -17.55 19.64 -5.31
CA LYS A 349 -17.38 18.83 -4.09
C LYS A 349 -18.56 17.90 -3.85
N ALA A 350 -19.80 18.41 -4.00
CA ALA A 350 -21.02 17.58 -3.87
C ALA A 350 -21.04 16.45 -4.91
N VAL A 351 -20.67 16.73 -6.16
CA VAL A 351 -20.57 15.70 -7.24
C VAL A 351 -19.50 14.67 -6.90
N ALA A 352 -18.31 15.06 -6.45
CA ALA A 352 -17.25 14.12 -6.08
C ALA A 352 -17.69 13.19 -4.93
N PHE A 353 -18.35 13.73 -3.90
CA PHE A 353 -18.93 12.91 -2.82
C PHE A 353 -20.06 11.99 -3.31
N ALA A 354 -20.92 12.45 -4.22
CA ALA A 354 -21.96 11.62 -4.81
C ALA A 354 -21.37 10.45 -5.62
N LEU A 355 -20.33 10.69 -6.42
CA LEU A 355 -19.61 9.66 -7.16
C LEU A 355 -18.93 8.64 -6.21
N LEU A 356 -18.31 9.12 -5.15
CA LEU A 356 -17.70 8.27 -4.12
C LEU A 356 -18.77 7.40 -3.43
N GLY A 357 -19.91 7.98 -3.06
CA GLY A 357 -21.05 7.27 -2.49
C GLY A 357 -21.65 6.23 -3.45
N ALA A 358 -21.79 6.58 -4.73
CA ALA A 358 -22.25 5.64 -5.76
C ALA A 358 -21.29 4.46 -5.95
N ALA A 359 -19.97 4.73 -5.97
CA ALA A 359 -18.95 3.69 -6.05
C ALA A 359 -18.98 2.77 -4.81
N ALA A 360 -19.09 3.34 -3.60
CA ALA A 360 -19.22 2.58 -2.36
C ALA A 360 -20.48 1.70 -2.37
N THR A 361 -21.62 2.23 -2.80
CA THR A 361 -22.88 1.49 -2.93
C THR A 361 -22.77 0.35 -3.97
N ALA A 362 -22.16 0.62 -5.12
CA ALA A 362 -21.93 -0.40 -6.15
C ALA A 362 -21.03 -1.55 -5.65
N ILE A 363 -19.96 -1.21 -4.92
CA ILE A 363 -19.04 -2.20 -4.33
C ILE A 363 -19.76 -3.01 -3.24
N LEU A 364 -20.54 -2.35 -2.38
CA LEU A 364 -21.34 -3.03 -1.35
C LEU A 364 -22.38 -3.96 -1.99
N ALA A 365 -23.10 -3.50 -3.02
CA ALA A 365 -24.03 -4.32 -3.78
C ALA A 365 -23.33 -5.53 -4.44
N TRP A 366 -22.11 -5.33 -4.94
CA TRP A 366 -21.30 -6.44 -5.46
C TRP A 366 -20.93 -7.45 -4.37
N LEU A 367 -20.51 -6.98 -3.18
CA LEU A 367 -20.20 -7.84 -2.04
C LEU A 367 -21.41 -8.64 -1.55
N LEU A 368 -22.59 -8.01 -1.49
CA LEU A 368 -23.81 -8.65 -1.03
C LEU A 368 -24.36 -9.68 -2.03
N ARG A 369 -24.31 -9.36 -3.34
CA ARG A 369 -24.81 -10.26 -4.40
C ARG A 369 -23.88 -11.42 -4.68
N ARG A 370 -22.57 -11.20 -4.57
CA ARG A 370 -21.52 -12.19 -4.88
C ARG A 370 -20.40 -12.07 -3.83
N PRO A 371 -20.60 -12.59 -2.60
CA PRO A 371 -19.57 -12.50 -1.55
C PRO A 371 -18.28 -13.19 -2.00
N PRO A 372 -17.12 -12.69 -1.57
CA PRO A 372 -15.83 -13.33 -1.87
C PRO A 372 -15.74 -14.68 -1.18
N THR A 373 -15.35 -15.72 -1.91
CA THR A 373 -15.16 -17.08 -1.37
C THR A 373 -13.69 -17.49 -1.35
N THR A 374 -12.82 -16.72 -1.99
CA THR A 374 -11.37 -16.94 -2.04
C THR A 374 -10.61 -15.72 -1.58
N GLY A 375 -9.39 -15.91 -1.08
CA GLY A 375 -8.51 -14.81 -0.69
C GLY A 375 -8.14 -13.92 -1.89
N SER A 376 -7.95 -14.51 -3.07
CA SER A 376 -7.67 -13.74 -4.30
C SER A 376 -8.82 -12.83 -4.69
N ASP A 377 -10.08 -13.28 -4.58
CA ASP A 377 -11.26 -12.47 -4.85
C ASP A 377 -11.42 -11.36 -3.79
N ALA A 378 -11.15 -11.66 -2.51
CA ALA A 378 -11.14 -10.65 -1.46
C ALA A 378 -10.08 -9.57 -1.73
N MET A 379 -8.84 -9.94 -2.08
CA MET A 379 -7.78 -8.97 -2.40
C MET A 379 -8.14 -8.09 -3.60
N LEU A 380 -8.77 -8.66 -4.63
CA LEU A 380 -9.27 -7.91 -5.78
C LEU A 380 -10.29 -6.84 -5.33
N ARG A 381 -11.25 -7.20 -4.47
CA ARG A 381 -12.30 -6.27 -4.02
C ARG A 381 -11.76 -5.18 -3.12
N VAL A 382 -10.80 -5.50 -2.24
CA VAL A 382 -10.10 -4.48 -1.46
C VAL A 382 -9.33 -3.54 -2.39
N ALA A 383 -8.63 -4.07 -3.41
CA ALA A 383 -7.93 -3.25 -4.41
C ALA A 383 -8.87 -2.31 -5.17
N VAL A 384 -10.02 -2.83 -5.62
CA VAL A 384 -11.05 -2.02 -6.32
C VAL A 384 -11.63 -0.96 -5.38
N GLY A 385 -11.94 -1.32 -4.12
CA GLY A 385 -12.48 -0.39 -3.13
C GLY A 385 -11.52 0.75 -2.80
N LEU A 386 -10.27 0.43 -2.48
CA LEU A 386 -9.26 1.45 -2.18
C LEU A 386 -8.86 2.26 -3.42
N GLY A 387 -8.86 1.64 -4.61
CA GLY A 387 -8.64 2.32 -5.86
C GLY A 387 -9.74 3.34 -6.18
N ALA A 388 -11.00 2.93 -6.08
CA ALA A 388 -12.14 3.83 -6.26
C ALA A 388 -12.13 4.98 -5.24
N PHE A 389 -11.85 4.66 -3.97
CA PHE A 389 -11.69 5.68 -2.92
C PHE A 389 -10.59 6.68 -3.30
N THR A 390 -9.39 6.23 -3.65
CA THR A 390 -8.26 7.10 -4.00
C THR A 390 -8.56 7.99 -5.21
N ILE A 391 -9.23 7.45 -6.22
CA ILE A 391 -9.50 8.16 -7.48
C ILE A 391 -10.64 9.17 -7.32
N LEU A 392 -11.64 8.88 -6.49
CA LEU A 392 -12.87 9.67 -6.39
C LEU A 392 -12.94 10.60 -5.19
N THR A 393 -12.08 10.43 -4.18
CA THR A 393 -12.08 11.34 -3.02
C THR A 393 -11.63 12.76 -3.40
N PRO A 394 -12.28 13.82 -2.84
CA PRO A 394 -11.90 15.21 -3.10
C PRO A 394 -10.49 15.58 -2.64
N ALA A 395 -9.97 14.91 -1.60
CA ALA A 395 -8.63 15.11 -1.08
C ALA A 395 -7.83 13.81 -1.26
N THR A 396 -6.83 13.80 -2.14
CA THR A 396 -6.12 12.59 -2.54
C THR A 396 -4.66 12.84 -2.90
N ARG A 397 -3.86 11.79 -2.83
CA ARG A 397 -2.45 11.77 -3.28
C ARG A 397 -2.21 10.61 -4.22
N TYR A 398 -1.38 10.81 -5.25
CA TYR A 398 -0.93 9.73 -6.13
C TYR A 398 -0.29 8.56 -5.37
N GLY A 399 0.39 8.84 -4.26
CA GLY A 399 1.00 7.81 -3.41
C GLY A 399 0.02 6.75 -2.92
N TYR A 400 -1.26 7.10 -2.73
CA TYR A 400 -2.27 6.13 -2.28
C TYR A 400 -2.61 5.05 -3.33
N LEU A 401 -2.24 5.25 -4.59
CA LEU A 401 -2.37 4.21 -5.63
C LEU A 401 -1.45 3.01 -5.36
N VAL A 402 -0.49 3.12 -4.45
CA VAL A 402 0.31 1.97 -4.00
C VAL A 402 -0.57 0.84 -3.42
N TYR A 403 -1.66 1.19 -2.70
CA TYR A 403 -2.58 0.19 -2.13
C TYR A 403 -3.22 -0.71 -3.20
N PRO A 404 -3.98 -0.19 -4.17
CA PRO A 404 -4.59 -1.05 -5.18
C PRO A 404 -3.55 -1.80 -6.03
N LEU A 405 -2.39 -1.20 -6.34
CA LEU A 405 -1.35 -1.86 -7.14
C LEU A 405 -0.71 -3.04 -6.42
N VAL A 406 -0.33 -2.88 -5.15
CA VAL A 406 0.24 -3.98 -4.35
C VAL A 406 -0.80 -5.07 -4.14
N LEU A 407 -2.05 -4.72 -3.86
CA LEU A 407 -3.14 -5.68 -3.68
C LEU A 407 -3.47 -6.45 -4.97
N LEU A 408 -3.42 -5.82 -6.14
CA LEU A 408 -3.55 -6.53 -7.44
C LEU A 408 -2.39 -7.50 -7.67
N GLY A 409 -1.16 -7.11 -7.34
CA GLY A 409 -0.01 -8.01 -7.36
C GLY A 409 -0.22 -9.20 -6.43
N ALA A 410 -0.67 -8.94 -5.20
CA ALA A 410 -0.96 -9.98 -4.21
C ALA A 410 -2.09 -10.90 -4.66
N MET A 411 -3.17 -10.38 -5.24
CA MET A 411 -4.27 -11.17 -5.81
C MET A 411 -3.77 -12.24 -6.79
N LEU A 412 -2.82 -11.89 -7.67
CA LEU A 412 -2.22 -12.85 -8.60
C LEU A 412 -1.44 -13.96 -7.89
N CYS A 413 -0.77 -13.62 -6.77
CA CYS A 413 -0.05 -14.57 -5.94
C CYS A 413 -1.01 -15.50 -5.18
N PHE A 414 -2.06 -14.94 -4.56
CA PHE A 414 -3.11 -15.70 -3.87
C PHE A 414 -3.81 -16.67 -4.82
N ARG A 415 -4.20 -16.22 -6.00
CA ARG A 415 -4.82 -17.07 -7.03
C ARG A 415 -3.96 -18.29 -7.38
N ARG A 416 -2.64 -18.11 -7.48
CA ARG A 416 -1.73 -19.23 -7.74
C ARG A 416 -1.61 -20.19 -6.56
N ALA A 417 -1.69 -19.69 -5.34
CA ALA A 417 -1.70 -20.53 -4.15
C ALA A 417 -2.97 -21.39 -4.09
N GLU A 418 -4.12 -20.78 -4.35
CA GLU A 418 -5.44 -21.42 -4.32
C GLU A 418 -5.61 -22.48 -5.41
N THR A 419 -5.05 -22.27 -6.61
CA THR A 419 -5.11 -23.27 -7.70
C THR A 419 -4.24 -24.49 -7.47
N LYS A 420 -3.23 -24.40 -6.58
CA LYS A 420 -2.35 -25.54 -6.26
C LYS A 420 -2.85 -26.42 -5.14
N THR A 421 -3.70 -25.89 -4.27
CA THR A 421 -4.34 -26.63 -3.19
C THR A 421 -5.83 -26.71 -3.51
N PRO A 422 -6.35 -27.79 -4.13
CA PRO A 422 -7.78 -27.96 -4.23
C PRO A 422 -8.33 -27.95 -2.80
N ILE A 423 -9.22 -27.02 -2.52
CA ILE A 423 -9.86 -26.88 -1.21
C ILE A 423 -10.59 -28.19 -0.92
N GLY A 424 -10.03 -28.95 0.02
CA GLY A 424 -10.59 -30.05 0.79
C GLY A 424 -11.72 -30.87 0.19
N THR A 425 -11.39 -32.01 -0.39
CA THR A 425 -12.11 -33.21 -0.01
C THR A 425 -11.58 -33.62 1.36
N THR A 426 -12.21 -33.20 2.44
CA THR A 426 -12.17 -33.95 3.70
C THR A 426 -12.75 -35.31 3.39
N SER A 427 -11.86 -36.28 3.15
CA SER A 427 -12.24 -37.66 3.20
C SER A 427 -12.79 -37.92 4.61
N SER A 428 -14.09 -38.08 4.71
CA SER A 428 -14.76 -38.70 5.83
C SER A 428 -14.43 -40.21 5.75
N SER A 429 -13.25 -40.59 6.19
CA SER A 429 -12.99 -41.93 6.66
C SER A 429 -13.29 -41.96 8.16
N ARG A 430 -14.56 -42.11 8.50
CA ARG A 430 -14.96 -42.73 9.74
C ARG A 430 -14.99 -44.23 9.44
N GLU A 431 -14.08 -44.93 9.97
CA GLU A 431 -14.25 -46.31 10.46
C GLU A 431 -14.12 -46.27 11.99
#